data_80277ff5cd9cbb3d57f10ddcb7b46b3c
#
_entry.id   80277ff5cd9cbb3d57f10ddcb7b46b3c
#
_cell.length_a   1.000
_cell.length_b   1.000
_cell.length_c   1.000
_cell.angle_alpha   90.00
_cell.angle_beta   90.00
_cell.angle_gamma   90.00
#
_symmetry.space_group_name_H-M   'P 1'
#
loop_
_entity.id
_entity.type
_entity.pdbx_description
1 polymer ?
#
loop_
_entity_poly.entity_id
_entity_poly.type
_entity_poly.pdbx_seq_one_letter_code
_entity_poly.pdbx_strand_id
1 'polypeptide(L)'
;MFARKSRLKTIVCALMLLCAPALYAEDKNDAPPKEQVKSEKIEAGRNFSRNQQADEHQRRKNIINRANDTFSLLGAELALHKGDPGLALATYMAMLDRTRDSEVAERAMDMAVNLGAYEYAEAVYQRWVKLEPTPGPALKRISWMRDMVRGEYGDARNGFDAALEGANEEQRSRIFLLVAQIAAQNPAVAQLMDDTVHKRAKSYPELPEAVIADAILSALNDKAADSVQALQKLAQLDSEILPPTHLTLRLIGQRRPEIINRFFAETDTSKLSPVWQELQIEALIYADKKDEAQAFLQKLLEKQPNADLYIQAALLSSSRKAPLEETMDYLTKAYRYGTQEQQSRAAVIATLRNGDNKKFAEAREWANKIQAPDFRFDKTVLMASLNLEEGKWRQAAAEIKRARAMTSRQGRFFDENHLLQVQL
;
A
#
# COMPACT_ATOMS: atom_id res chain seq x y z
N MET A 1 -13.40 -9.42 -9.68
CA MET A 1 -14.07 -10.61 -9.16
C MET A 1 -13.14 -11.82 -9.34
N PHE A 2 -12.21 -12.03 -8.42
CA PHE A 2 -11.50 -13.30 -8.26
C PHE A 2 -11.05 -13.43 -6.80
N ALA A 3 -11.67 -14.38 -6.13
CA ALA A 3 -11.43 -14.70 -4.73
C ALA A 3 -10.11 -15.46 -4.58
N ARG A 4 -9.16 -14.94 -3.83
CA ARG A 4 -7.99 -15.69 -3.36
C ARG A 4 -8.40 -16.53 -2.15
N LYS A 5 -8.49 -17.82 -2.35
CA LYS A 5 -8.68 -18.83 -1.30
C LYS A 5 -7.44 -18.90 -0.41
N SER A 6 -7.58 -18.43 0.80
CA SER A 6 -6.65 -18.70 1.90
C SER A 6 -6.79 -20.17 2.31
N ARG A 7 -5.72 -20.92 2.22
CA ARG A 7 -5.64 -22.29 2.74
C ARG A 7 -5.27 -22.24 4.23
N LEU A 8 -6.30 -22.41 5.05
CA LEU A 8 -6.13 -22.69 6.48
C LEU A 8 -5.62 -24.13 6.60
N LYS A 9 -4.38 -24.32 7.03
CA LYS A 9 -3.87 -25.63 7.42
C LYS A 9 -4.18 -25.87 8.90
N THR A 10 -5.11 -26.77 9.12
CA THR A 10 -5.47 -27.34 10.41
C THR A 10 -4.29 -28.17 10.94
N ILE A 11 -3.72 -27.78 12.08
CA ILE A 11 -2.81 -28.62 12.85
C ILE A 11 -3.63 -29.24 13.99
N VAL A 12 -3.90 -30.52 13.84
CA VAL A 12 -4.43 -31.37 14.90
C VAL A 12 -3.23 -31.91 15.68
N CYS A 13 -3.10 -31.51 16.96
CA CYS A 13 -2.16 -32.13 17.88
C CYS A 13 -2.79 -33.39 18.47
N ALA A 14 -2.25 -34.55 18.12
CA ALA A 14 -2.49 -35.79 18.83
C ALA A 14 -1.52 -35.89 20.00
N LEU A 15 -2.05 -35.88 21.22
CA LEU A 15 -1.33 -36.28 22.42
C LEU A 15 -1.54 -37.79 22.61
N MET A 16 -0.47 -38.56 22.46
CA MET A 16 -0.43 -39.97 22.94
C MET A 16 0.44 -40.08 24.18
N LEU A 17 -0.18 -40.67 25.18
CA LEU A 17 0.40 -41.14 26.43
C LEU A 17 1.52 -42.15 26.21
N LEU A 18 2.57 -42.05 27.01
CA LEU A 18 3.46 -43.20 27.31
C LEU A 18 3.64 -43.32 28.81
N CYS A 19 3.00 -44.35 29.36
CA CYS A 19 3.33 -44.94 30.63
C CYS A 19 4.48 -45.92 30.42
N ALA A 20 5.47 -45.92 31.32
CA ALA A 20 6.39 -47.05 31.50
C ALA A 20 6.70 -47.24 32.99
N PRO A 21 6.77 -48.47 33.47
CA PRO A 21 6.83 -48.79 34.91
C PRO A 21 8.26 -48.87 35.41
N ALA A 22 8.44 -48.51 36.68
CA ALA A 22 9.68 -48.66 37.42
C ALA A 22 9.85 -50.08 37.95
N LEU A 23 11.04 -50.61 37.76
CA LEU A 23 11.49 -51.87 38.34
C LEU A 23 12.05 -51.64 39.75
N TYR A 24 11.71 -52.60 40.60
CA TYR A 24 12.14 -52.80 41.98
C TYR A 24 13.65 -53.11 42.10
N ALA A 25 14.27 -52.63 43.16
CA ALA A 25 15.37 -53.28 43.85
C ALA A 25 15.18 -53.16 45.36
N GLU A 26 15.05 -54.28 46.01
CA GLU A 26 15.08 -54.44 47.48
C GLU A 26 16.53 -54.29 47.97
N ASP A 27 16.67 -53.59 49.13
CA ASP A 27 17.71 -53.97 50.08
C ASP A 27 17.22 -53.74 51.52
N LYS A 28 17.62 -54.66 52.37
CA LYS A 28 17.11 -54.91 53.73
C LYS A 28 17.98 -54.22 54.78
N ASN A 29 17.34 -53.96 55.88
CA ASN A 29 17.72 -53.84 57.29
C ASN A 29 18.10 -52.47 57.83
N ASP A 30 17.24 -52.01 58.67
CA ASP A 30 17.29 -51.88 60.14
C ASP A 30 16.13 -51.04 60.67
N ALA A 31 15.39 -51.58 61.65
CA ALA A 31 14.15 -50.96 62.17
C ALA A 31 14.38 -50.27 63.50
N PRO A 32 13.90 -49.02 63.69
CA PRO A 32 13.64 -48.40 64.98
C PRO A 32 12.15 -48.46 65.40
N PRO A 33 11.75 -48.07 66.59
CA PRO A 33 10.54 -48.56 67.28
C PRO A 33 9.23 -48.08 66.67
N LYS A 34 8.25 -49.02 66.64
CA LYS A 34 7.04 -49.02 65.79
C LYS A 34 5.97 -47.95 66.09
N GLU A 35 6.04 -47.11 67.11
CA GLU A 35 4.96 -46.17 67.44
C GLU A 35 5.23 -44.73 66.98
N GLN A 36 6.44 -44.24 67.05
CA GLN A 36 6.75 -42.89 66.50
C GLN A 36 6.78 -42.86 64.98
N VAL A 37 7.18 -43.91 64.31
CA VAL A 37 7.20 -44.05 62.85
C VAL A 37 5.80 -44.10 62.23
N LYS A 38 4.76 -44.52 62.98
CA LYS A 38 3.36 -44.52 62.47
C LYS A 38 2.75 -43.13 62.43
N SER A 39 3.02 -42.28 63.42
CA SER A 39 2.49 -40.89 63.41
C SER A 39 3.17 -40.02 62.37
N GLU A 40 4.49 -40.06 62.21
CA GLU A 40 5.21 -39.34 61.20
C GLU A 40 4.89 -39.78 59.74
N LYS A 41 4.71 -41.09 59.53
CA LYS A 41 4.27 -41.62 58.21
C LYS A 41 2.82 -41.23 57.88
N ILE A 42 1.96 -41.12 58.84
CA ILE A 42 0.56 -40.68 58.64
C ILE A 42 0.52 -39.17 58.38
N GLU A 43 1.34 -38.33 59.07
CA GLU A 43 1.45 -36.90 58.81
C GLU A 43 2.14 -36.61 57.47
N ALA A 44 3.23 -37.31 57.15
CA ALA A 44 3.89 -37.19 55.85
C ALA A 44 2.94 -37.62 54.71
N GLY A 45 2.17 -38.70 54.85
CA GLY A 45 1.16 -39.12 53.90
C GLY A 45 0.01 -38.12 53.74
N ARG A 46 -0.47 -37.48 54.83
CA ARG A 46 -1.47 -36.43 54.79
C ARG A 46 -0.96 -35.15 54.17
N ASN A 47 0.28 -34.76 54.42
CA ASN A 47 0.93 -33.62 53.81
C ASN A 47 1.22 -33.85 52.34
N PHE A 48 1.65 -35.06 51.92
CA PHE A 48 1.80 -35.43 50.54
C PHE A 48 0.48 -35.42 49.78
N SER A 49 -0.58 -35.94 50.32
CA SER A 49 -1.94 -35.94 49.77
C SER A 49 -2.51 -34.51 49.67
N ARG A 50 -2.28 -33.65 50.66
CA ARG A 50 -2.67 -32.24 50.63
C ARG A 50 -1.91 -31.44 49.56
N ASN A 51 -0.60 -31.67 49.42
CA ASN A 51 0.23 -31.04 48.39
C ASN A 51 -0.18 -31.47 46.99
N GLN A 52 -0.46 -32.77 46.78
CA GLN A 52 -1.00 -33.26 45.51
C GLN A 52 -2.36 -32.65 45.14
N GLN A 53 -3.26 -32.54 46.11
CA GLN A 53 -4.59 -31.89 45.90
C GLN A 53 -4.45 -30.39 45.62
N ALA A 54 -3.54 -29.73 46.32
CA ALA A 54 -3.23 -28.32 46.04
C ALA A 54 -2.63 -28.11 44.67
N ASP A 55 -1.70 -28.95 44.23
CA ASP A 55 -1.11 -28.92 42.91
C ASP A 55 -2.13 -29.20 41.80
N GLU A 56 -3.02 -30.17 42.03
CA GLU A 56 -4.09 -30.51 41.09
C GLU A 56 -5.12 -29.41 40.99
N HIS A 57 -5.48 -28.77 42.07
CA HIS A 57 -6.37 -27.60 42.12
C HIS A 57 -5.74 -26.42 41.38
N GLN A 58 -4.44 -26.16 41.59
CA GLN A 58 -3.71 -25.10 40.91
C GLN A 58 -3.58 -25.37 39.41
N ARG A 59 -3.32 -26.61 39.01
CA ARG A 59 -3.31 -27.02 37.58
C ARG A 59 -4.69 -26.80 36.94
N ARG A 60 -5.77 -27.23 37.56
CA ARG A 60 -7.13 -26.99 37.05
C ARG A 60 -7.44 -25.50 36.91
N LYS A 61 -7.09 -24.71 37.91
CA LYS A 61 -7.25 -23.24 37.88
C LYS A 61 -6.47 -22.61 36.75
N ASN A 62 -5.24 -23.05 36.53
CA ASN A 62 -4.40 -22.57 35.42
C ASN A 62 -4.99 -22.94 34.06
N ILE A 63 -5.52 -24.17 33.89
CA ILE A 63 -6.18 -24.61 32.66
C ILE A 63 -7.44 -23.75 32.41
N ILE A 64 -8.27 -23.52 33.41
CA ILE A 64 -9.49 -22.70 33.28
C ILE A 64 -9.12 -21.25 32.90
N ASN A 65 -8.10 -20.68 33.56
CA ASN A 65 -7.63 -19.32 33.24
C ASN A 65 -7.15 -19.23 31.81
N ARG A 66 -6.30 -20.14 31.34
CA ARG A 66 -5.81 -20.19 29.96
C ARG A 66 -6.96 -20.35 28.94
N ALA A 67 -7.93 -21.20 29.24
CA ALA A 67 -9.11 -21.37 28.40
C ALA A 67 -9.92 -20.08 28.30
N ASN A 68 -10.14 -19.39 29.43
CA ASN A 68 -10.84 -18.10 29.44
C ASN A 68 -10.07 -17.01 28.70
N ASP A 69 -8.75 -16.97 28.83
CA ASP A 69 -7.90 -16.01 28.12
C ASP A 69 -7.97 -16.25 26.61
N THR A 70 -7.85 -17.51 26.18
CA THR A 70 -8.01 -17.89 24.77
C THR A 70 -9.40 -17.53 24.23
N PHE A 71 -10.45 -17.75 25.04
CA PHE A 71 -11.81 -17.40 24.65
C PHE A 71 -12.02 -15.88 24.52
N SER A 72 -11.39 -15.10 25.41
CA SER A 72 -11.42 -13.63 25.34
C SER A 72 -10.70 -13.10 24.11
N LEU A 73 -9.52 -13.64 23.79
CA LEU A 73 -8.76 -13.26 22.59
C LEU A 73 -9.50 -13.66 21.30
N LEU A 74 -10.11 -14.84 21.27
CA LEU A 74 -10.96 -15.26 20.15
C LEU A 74 -12.16 -14.32 19.99
N GLY A 75 -12.79 -13.91 21.11
CA GLY A 75 -13.87 -12.90 21.11
C GLY A 75 -13.42 -11.56 20.54
N ALA A 76 -12.19 -11.12 20.85
CA ALA A 76 -11.60 -9.90 20.29
C ALA A 76 -11.41 -10.01 18.77
N GLU A 77 -10.88 -11.14 18.27
CA GLU A 77 -10.74 -11.34 16.81
C GLU A 77 -12.11 -11.40 16.11
N LEU A 78 -13.12 -11.99 16.73
CA LEU A 78 -14.49 -11.98 16.21
C LEU A 78 -15.09 -10.56 16.18
N ALA A 79 -14.84 -9.75 17.21
CA ALA A 79 -15.26 -8.35 17.24
C ALA A 79 -14.60 -7.56 16.10
N LEU A 80 -13.29 -7.74 15.90
CA LEU A 80 -12.56 -7.13 14.81
C LEU A 80 -13.16 -7.52 13.43
N HIS A 81 -13.45 -8.81 13.27
CA HIS A 81 -14.04 -9.32 12.02
C HIS A 81 -15.48 -8.80 11.77
N LYS A 82 -16.21 -8.51 12.83
CA LYS A 82 -17.54 -7.89 12.77
C LYS A 82 -17.53 -6.37 12.60
N GLY A 83 -16.34 -5.75 12.52
CA GLY A 83 -16.19 -4.31 12.35
C GLY A 83 -16.26 -3.52 13.64
N ASP A 84 -16.01 -4.15 14.79
CA ASP A 84 -15.87 -3.47 16.10
C ASP A 84 -14.41 -3.53 16.58
N PRO A 85 -13.51 -2.76 15.99
CA PRO A 85 -12.10 -2.75 16.35
C PRO A 85 -11.84 -2.12 17.72
N GLY A 86 -12.74 -1.25 18.20
CA GLY A 86 -12.62 -0.63 19.52
C GLY A 86 -12.78 -1.67 20.64
N LEU A 87 -13.77 -2.55 20.54
CA LEU A 87 -13.96 -3.65 21.48
C LEU A 87 -12.79 -4.65 21.42
N ALA A 88 -12.30 -4.94 20.21
CA ALA A 88 -11.15 -5.82 20.03
C ALA A 88 -9.90 -5.25 20.74
N LEU A 89 -9.55 -3.99 20.50
CA LEU A 89 -8.41 -3.33 21.15
C LEU A 89 -8.56 -3.28 22.67
N ALA A 90 -9.73 -2.91 23.18
CA ALA A 90 -9.99 -2.88 24.62
C ALA A 90 -9.80 -4.26 25.26
N THR A 91 -10.25 -5.32 24.59
CA THR A 91 -10.08 -6.70 25.05
C THR A 91 -8.60 -7.11 25.07
N TYR A 92 -7.84 -6.82 24.00
CA TYR A 92 -6.41 -7.11 23.96
C TYR A 92 -5.65 -6.35 25.04
N MET A 93 -5.98 -5.10 25.30
CA MET A 93 -5.37 -4.32 26.37
C MET A 93 -5.67 -4.91 27.76
N ALA A 94 -6.88 -5.39 27.99
CA ALA A 94 -7.22 -6.07 29.25
C ALA A 94 -6.50 -7.40 29.39
N MET A 95 -6.25 -8.11 28.28
CA MET A 95 -5.54 -9.39 28.30
C MET A 95 -4.02 -9.22 28.47
N LEU A 96 -3.45 -8.10 28.09
CA LEU A 96 -2.01 -7.85 28.14
C LEU A 96 -1.44 -8.04 29.57
N ASP A 97 -2.11 -7.49 30.58
CA ASP A 97 -1.69 -7.63 31.99
C ASP A 97 -1.90 -9.04 32.56
N ARG A 98 -2.85 -9.81 31.99
CA ARG A 98 -3.20 -11.16 32.45
C ARG A 98 -2.30 -12.22 31.84
N THR A 99 -2.08 -12.16 30.54
CA THR A 99 -1.33 -13.19 29.80
C THR A 99 0.17 -12.98 29.93
N ARG A 100 0.62 -11.74 30.05
CA ARG A 100 2.03 -11.33 30.00
C ARG A 100 2.73 -11.88 28.75
N ASP A 101 2.00 -11.92 27.65
CA ASP A 101 2.43 -12.51 26.38
C ASP A 101 2.80 -11.40 25.41
N SER A 102 4.01 -11.49 24.84
CA SER A 102 4.50 -10.53 23.85
C SER A 102 3.69 -10.57 22.55
N GLU A 103 3.12 -11.72 22.16
CA GLU A 103 2.24 -11.81 20.98
C GLU A 103 0.94 -11.02 21.19
N VAL A 104 0.39 -11.05 22.41
CA VAL A 104 -0.78 -10.24 22.78
C VAL A 104 -0.43 -8.74 22.74
N ALA A 105 0.77 -8.38 23.21
CA ALA A 105 1.25 -7.00 23.15
C ALA A 105 1.45 -6.51 21.71
N GLU A 106 2.09 -7.33 20.87
CA GLU A 106 2.31 -7.02 19.47
C GLU A 106 0.98 -6.84 18.73
N ARG A 107 0.02 -7.74 18.96
CA ARG A 107 -1.32 -7.65 18.35
C ARG A 107 -2.09 -6.42 18.79
N ALA A 108 -2.05 -6.06 20.09
CA ALA A 108 -2.64 -4.84 20.60
C ALA A 108 -2.01 -3.59 19.99
N MET A 109 -0.68 -3.60 19.83
CA MET A 109 0.07 -2.52 19.17
C MET A 109 -0.36 -2.35 17.72
N ASP A 110 -0.39 -3.43 16.94
CA ASP A 110 -0.82 -3.40 15.54
C ASP A 110 -2.24 -2.84 15.39
N MET A 111 -3.17 -3.26 16.26
CA MET A 111 -4.53 -2.72 16.25
C MET A 111 -4.55 -1.22 16.57
N ALA A 112 -3.84 -0.79 17.62
CA ALA A 112 -3.82 0.60 18.04
C ALA A 112 -3.24 1.50 16.93
N VAL A 113 -2.17 1.08 16.26
CA VAL A 113 -1.55 1.81 15.14
C VAL A 113 -2.48 1.86 13.93
N ASN A 114 -3.08 0.73 13.55
CA ASN A 114 -3.99 0.67 12.39
C ASN A 114 -5.25 1.52 12.57
N LEU A 115 -5.70 1.70 13.81
CA LEU A 115 -6.83 2.57 14.16
C LEU A 115 -6.45 4.04 14.32
N GLY A 116 -5.17 4.39 14.23
CA GLY A 116 -4.67 5.73 14.55
C GLY A 116 -4.81 6.10 16.03
N ALA A 117 -4.99 5.11 16.90
CA ALA A 117 -5.19 5.28 18.35
C ALA A 117 -3.83 5.38 19.07
N TYR A 118 -3.05 6.41 18.75
CA TYR A 118 -1.66 6.54 19.18
C TYR A 118 -1.46 6.59 20.70
N GLU A 119 -2.43 7.13 21.45
CA GLU A 119 -2.40 7.12 22.93
C GLU A 119 -2.48 5.69 23.47
N TYR A 120 -3.30 4.85 22.86
CA TYR A 120 -3.37 3.43 23.21
C TYR A 120 -2.11 2.67 22.80
N ALA A 121 -1.56 2.97 21.64
CA ALA A 121 -0.28 2.39 21.20
C ALA A 121 0.84 2.69 22.21
N GLU A 122 0.94 3.93 22.68
CA GLU A 122 1.92 4.31 23.71
C GLU A 122 1.63 3.59 25.05
N ALA A 123 0.37 3.46 25.45
CA ALA A 123 0.00 2.72 26.65
C ALA A 123 0.34 1.23 26.58
N VAL A 124 0.14 0.60 25.40
CA VAL A 124 0.57 -0.78 25.13
C VAL A 124 2.08 -0.89 25.24
N TYR A 125 2.82 0.00 24.57
CA TYR A 125 4.28 0.02 24.59
C TYR A 125 4.85 0.09 26.02
N GLN A 126 4.36 1.02 26.83
CA GLN A 126 4.80 1.20 28.20
C GLN A 126 4.53 -0.02 29.09
N ARG A 127 3.44 -0.73 28.85
CA ARG A 127 3.14 -1.99 29.55
C ARG A 127 4.05 -3.11 29.06
N TRP A 128 4.25 -3.22 27.74
CA TRP A 128 5.07 -4.27 27.13
C TRP A 128 6.52 -4.19 27.61
N VAL A 129 7.14 -3.00 27.62
CA VAL A 129 8.49 -2.81 28.17
C VAL A 129 8.60 -3.28 29.62
N LYS A 130 7.58 -3.09 30.45
CA LYS A 130 7.58 -3.58 31.85
C LYS A 130 7.44 -5.10 31.93
N LEU A 131 6.70 -5.71 31.02
CA LEU A 131 6.48 -7.16 31.00
C LEU A 131 7.69 -7.91 30.46
N GLU A 132 8.48 -7.28 29.56
CA GLU A 132 9.62 -7.87 28.88
C GLU A 132 10.89 -7.02 29.10
N PRO A 133 11.49 -7.10 30.30
CA PRO A 133 12.68 -6.28 30.65
C PRO A 133 13.90 -6.54 29.76
N THR A 134 13.99 -7.74 29.16
CA THR A 134 14.97 -8.08 28.13
C THR A 134 14.24 -8.12 26.79
N PRO A 135 14.32 -7.06 25.97
CA PRO A 135 13.51 -6.96 24.76
C PRO A 135 13.82 -8.06 23.75
N GLY A 136 12.80 -8.82 23.36
CA GLY A 136 12.82 -9.73 22.23
C GLY A 136 12.74 -9.00 20.88
N PRO A 137 12.77 -9.74 19.76
CA PRO A 137 12.78 -9.16 18.42
C PRO A 137 11.60 -8.22 18.14
N ALA A 138 10.39 -8.61 18.55
CA ALA A 138 9.19 -7.80 18.34
C ALA A 138 9.25 -6.47 19.09
N LEU A 139 9.62 -6.50 20.38
CA LEU A 139 9.72 -5.26 21.18
C LEU A 139 10.86 -4.37 20.68
N LYS A 140 12.00 -4.92 20.26
CA LYS A 140 13.10 -4.16 19.63
C LYS A 140 12.62 -3.46 18.37
N ARG A 141 11.87 -4.15 17.52
CA ARG A 141 11.29 -3.59 16.31
C ARG A 141 10.36 -2.42 16.60
N ILE A 142 9.43 -2.60 17.51
CA ILE A 142 8.48 -1.55 17.89
C ILE A 142 9.18 -0.38 18.56
N SER A 143 10.16 -0.62 19.45
CA SER A 143 10.96 0.44 20.07
C SER A 143 11.69 1.27 19.03
N TRP A 144 12.37 0.61 18.10
CA TRP A 144 13.07 1.28 17.02
C TRP A 144 12.12 2.11 16.13
N MET A 145 10.97 1.55 15.71
CA MET A 145 9.99 2.28 14.91
C MET A 145 9.44 3.51 15.65
N ARG A 146 9.17 3.36 16.94
CA ARG A 146 8.70 4.45 17.82
C ARG A 146 9.74 5.57 17.93
N ASP A 147 11.00 5.24 18.15
CA ASP A 147 12.09 6.20 18.26
C ASP A 147 12.29 6.94 16.93
N MET A 148 12.19 6.22 15.80
CA MET A 148 12.20 6.83 14.46
C MET A 148 11.05 7.84 14.27
N VAL A 149 9.83 7.51 14.66
CA VAL A 149 8.66 8.41 14.55
C VAL A 149 8.81 9.63 15.47
N ARG A 150 9.44 9.48 16.65
CA ARG A 150 9.68 10.56 17.62
C ARG A 150 10.86 11.47 17.25
N GLY A 151 11.63 11.10 16.24
CA GLY A 151 12.81 11.84 15.86
C GLY A 151 14.05 11.52 16.71
N GLU A 152 14.03 10.42 17.44
CA GLU A 152 15.13 9.94 18.28
C GLU A 152 16.07 9.05 17.44
N TYR A 153 16.87 9.67 16.57
CA TYR A 153 17.67 8.97 15.56
C TYR A 153 19.03 8.46 16.06
N GLY A 154 19.37 8.62 17.34
CA GLY A 154 20.68 8.26 17.88
C GLY A 154 21.11 6.83 17.57
N ASP A 155 20.22 5.87 17.73
CA ASP A 155 20.46 4.45 17.46
C ASP A 155 19.78 3.93 16.18
N ALA A 156 19.28 4.82 15.31
CA ALA A 156 18.54 4.45 14.12
C ALA A 156 19.29 3.44 13.25
N ARG A 157 20.59 3.68 13.03
CA ARG A 157 21.44 2.82 12.22
C ARG A 157 21.69 1.45 12.87
N ASN A 158 22.01 1.43 14.15
CA ASN A 158 22.33 0.19 14.88
C ASN A 158 21.08 -0.66 15.14
N GLY A 159 19.94 -0.02 15.40
CA GLY A 159 18.66 -0.68 15.65
C GLY A 159 17.98 -1.24 14.41
N PHE A 160 18.36 -0.79 13.21
CA PHE A 160 17.70 -1.20 11.97
C PHE A 160 17.80 -2.72 11.71
N ASP A 161 18.98 -3.29 11.89
CA ASP A 161 19.20 -4.73 11.73
C ASP A 161 18.37 -5.54 12.74
N ALA A 162 18.35 -5.06 14.00
CA ALA A 162 17.55 -5.70 15.05
C ALA A 162 16.05 -5.56 14.81
N ALA A 163 15.60 -4.48 14.18
CA ALA A 163 14.20 -4.29 13.80
C ALA A 163 13.77 -5.26 12.68
N LEU A 164 14.67 -5.61 11.78
CA LEU A 164 14.43 -6.58 10.70
C LEU A 164 14.50 -8.03 11.17
N GLU A 165 15.14 -8.30 12.32
CA GLU A 165 15.32 -9.64 12.86
C GLU A 165 13.96 -10.26 13.21
N GLY A 166 13.70 -11.49 12.70
CA GLY A 166 12.43 -12.18 12.93
C GLY A 166 11.19 -11.53 12.33
N ALA A 167 11.34 -10.40 11.62
CA ALA A 167 10.22 -9.72 10.98
C ALA A 167 9.67 -10.55 9.81
N ASN A 168 8.33 -10.63 9.69
CA ASN A 168 7.68 -11.15 8.51
C ASN A 168 7.73 -10.14 7.34
N GLU A 169 7.22 -10.51 6.17
CA GLU A 169 7.27 -9.66 4.97
C GLU A 169 6.54 -8.34 5.18
N GLU A 170 5.33 -8.34 5.74
CA GLU A 170 4.56 -7.14 6.01
C GLU A 170 5.28 -6.18 6.98
N GLN A 171 5.89 -6.73 8.02
CA GLN A 171 6.66 -5.96 9.00
C GLN A 171 7.91 -5.33 8.37
N ARG A 172 8.62 -6.08 7.50
CA ARG A 172 9.76 -5.54 6.75
C ARG A 172 9.34 -4.41 5.81
N SER A 173 8.23 -4.60 5.09
CA SER A 173 7.65 -3.55 4.23
C SER A 173 7.42 -2.26 5.01
N ARG A 174 6.78 -2.35 6.18
CA ARG A 174 6.54 -1.20 7.06
C ARG A 174 7.82 -0.51 7.53
N ILE A 175 8.85 -1.29 7.89
CA ILE A 175 10.16 -0.76 8.32
C ILE A 175 10.83 0.02 7.20
N PHE A 176 10.91 -0.54 5.99
CA PHE A 176 11.53 0.12 4.85
C PHE A 176 10.77 1.40 4.43
N LEU A 177 9.44 1.34 4.37
CA LEU A 177 8.62 2.51 4.06
C LEU A 177 8.73 3.61 5.11
N LEU A 178 8.81 3.26 6.40
CA LEU A 178 9.02 4.23 7.48
C LEU A 178 10.34 4.98 7.31
N VAL A 179 11.44 4.26 7.06
CA VAL A 179 12.74 4.89 6.80
C VAL A 179 12.69 5.80 5.58
N ALA A 180 12.12 5.33 4.49
CA ALA A 180 11.97 6.11 3.26
C ALA A 180 11.17 7.40 3.50
N GLN A 181 10.07 7.32 4.24
CA GLN A 181 9.22 8.46 4.56
C GLN A 181 9.95 9.50 5.44
N ILE A 182 10.65 9.04 6.47
CA ILE A 182 11.40 9.94 7.36
C ILE A 182 12.58 10.56 6.63
N ALA A 183 13.33 9.77 5.86
CA ALA A 183 14.45 10.24 5.04
C ALA A 183 14.01 11.31 4.02
N ALA A 184 12.84 11.14 3.42
CA ALA A 184 12.26 12.13 2.50
C ALA A 184 12.01 13.49 3.17
N GLN A 185 11.77 13.53 4.48
CA GLN A 185 11.51 14.75 5.25
C GLN A 185 12.73 15.27 5.98
N ASN A 186 13.71 14.40 6.27
CA ASN A 186 14.89 14.72 7.05
C ASN A 186 16.18 14.29 6.35
N PRO A 187 16.92 15.23 5.71
CA PRO A 187 18.17 14.92 5.00
C PRO A 187 19.26 14.27 5.88
N ALA A 188 19.29 14.59 7.17
CA ALA A 188 20.27 13.99 8.08
C ALA A 188 20.00 12.49 8.27
N VAL A 189 18.73 12.08 8.33
CA VAL A 189 18.34 10.66 8.38
C VAL A 189 18.61 9.98 7.05
N ALA A 190 18.36 10.65 5.93
CA ALA A 190 18.70 10.13 4.62
C ALA A 190 20.18 9.78 4.53
N GLN A 191 21.06 10.68 4.96
CA GLN A 191 22.51 10.47 4.98
C GLN A 191 22.92 9.38 5.99
N LEU A 192 22.33 9.38 7.19
CA LEU A 192 22.64 8.42 8.25
C LEU A 192 22.32 6.98 7.84
N MET A 193 21.17 6.77 7.19
CA MET A 193 20.62 5.44 6.94
C MET A 193 21.03 4.86 5.58
N ASP A 194 21.58 5.65 4.68
CA ASP A 194 21.80 5.30 3.27
C ASP A 194 22.53 3.96 3.09
N ASP A 195 23.77 3.85 3.57
CA ASP A 195 24.58 2.63 3.39
C ASP A 195 23.93 1.40 4.03
N THR A 196 23.25 1.58 5.17
CA THR A 196 22.61 0.49 5.90
C THR A 196 21.38 -0.01 5.14
N VAL A 197 20.54 0.91 4.64
CA VAL A 197 19.36 0.58 3.85
C VAL A 197 19.77 -0.05 2.52
N HIS A 198 20.73 0.53 1.82
CA HIS A 198 21.26 -0.02 0.56
C HIS A 198 21.74 -1.46 0.71
N LYS A 199 22.54 -1.73 1.75
CA LYS A 199 23.03 -3.09 2.04
C LYS A 199 21.89 -4.05 2.34
N ARG A 200 20.89 -3.63 3.14
CA ARG A 200 19.77 -4.50 3.53
C ARG A 200 18.75 -4.67 2.42
N ALA A 201 18.50 -3.68 1.60
CA ALA A 201 17.63 -3.81 0.41
C ALA A 201 18.14 -4.90 -0.54
N LYS A 202 19.46 -5.03 -0.71
CA LYS A 202 20.06 -6.13 -1.48
C LYS A 202 19.80 -7.52 -0.89
N SER A 203 19.52 -7.62 0.41
CA SER A 203 19.13 -8.88 1.05
C SER A 203 17.66 -9.23 0.83
N TYR A 204 16.85 -8.28 0.37
CA TYR A 204 15.42 -8.45 0.10
C TYR A 204 15.06 -7.95 -1.32
N PRO A 205 15.68 -8.52 -2.37
CA PRO A 205 15.57 -8.01 -3.74
C PRO A 205 14.16 -8.15 -4.35
N GLU A 206 13.31 -8.99 -3.77
CA GLU A 206 11.94 -9.21 -4.23
C GLU A 206 10.89 -8.42 -3.42
N LEU A 207 11.33 -7.60 -2.45
CA LEU A 207 10.47 -6.77 -1.62
C LEU A 207 10.43 -5.35 -2.21
N PRO A 208 9.32 -4.91 -2.83
CA PRO A 208 9.25 -3.60 -3.48
C PRO A 208 9.56 -2.45 -2.53
N GLU A 209 9.14 -2.52 -1.27
CA GLU A 209 9.35 -1.45 -0.29
C GLU A 209 10.82 -1.31 0.13
N ALA A 210 11.59 -2.40 0.10
CA ALA A 210 13.04 -2.33 0.31
C ALA A 210 13.73 -1.62 -0.86
N VAL A 211 13.30 -1.93 -2.08
CA VAL A 211 13.81 -1.29 -3.30
C VAL A 211 13.39 0.19 -3.37
N ILE A 212 12.17 0.51 -2.94
CA ILE A 212 11.68 1.90 -2.80
C ILE A 212 12.57 2.70 -1.84
N ALA A 213 12.84 2.13 -0.66
CA ALA A 213 13.69 2.80 0.32
C ALA A 213 15.10 3.06 -0.23
N ASP A 214 15.67 2.08 -0.91
CA ASP A 214 16.98 2.21 -1.57
C ASP A 214 16.97 3.29 -2.65
N ALA A 215 15.95 3.30 -3.53
CA ALA A 215 15.81 4.31 -4.57
C ALA A 215 15.72 5.74 -4.00
N ILE A 216 14.91 5.94 -2.96
CA ILE A 216 14.72 7.25 -2.34
C ILE A 216 16.00 7.72 -1.63
N LEU A 217 16.60 6.88 -0.78
CA LEU A 217 17.80 7.28 -0.04
C LEU A 217 18.97 7.55 -1.00
N SER A 218 19.18 6.69 -1.98
CA SER A 218 20.21 6.91 -3.02
C SER A 218 19.97 8.21 -3.79
N ALA A 219 18.71 8.53 -4.14
CA ALA A 219 18.39 9.80 -4.81
C ALA A 219 18.70 11.01 -3.93
N LEU A 220 18.37 10.95 -2.62
CA LEU A 220 18.59 12.04 -1.68
C LEU A 220 20.06 12.25 -1.34
N ASN A 221 20.91 11.24 -1.49
CA ASN A 221 22.35 11.26 -1.20
C ASN A 221 23.24 11.37 -2.45
N ASP A 222 22.70 11.90 -3.55
CA ASP A 222 23.43 12.14 -4.81
C ASP A 222 24.00 10.88 -5.48
N LYS A 223 23.49 9.69 -5.14
CA LYS A 223 23.87 8.40 -5.72
C LYS A 223 22.94 8.06 -6.90
N ALA A 224 22.97 8.89 -7.93
CA ALA A 224 22.03 8.77 -9.06
C ALA A 224 22.08 7.39 -9.76
N ALA A 225 23.25 6.76 -9.87
CA ALA A 225 23.36 5.43 -10.50
C ALA A 225 22.65 4.35 -9.68
N ASP A 226 22.83 4.34 -8.35
CA ASP A 226 22.19 3.37 -7.46
C ASP A 226 20.67 3.56 -7.45
N SER A 227 20.21 4.83 -7.42
CA SER A 227 18.79 5.14 -7.50
C SER A 227 18.16 4.67 -8.82
N VAL A 228 18.83 4.89 -9.96
CA VAL A 228 18.37 4.39 -11.27
C VAL A 228 18.29 2.86 -11.28
N GLN A 229 19.31 2.18 -10.76
CA GLN A 229 19.30 0.71 -10.67
C GLN A 229 18.14 0.20 -9.80
N ALA A 230 17.89 0.85 -8.67
CA ALA A 230 16.76 0.51 -7.81
C ALA A 230 15.41 0.76 -8.51
N LEU A 231 15.25 1.86 -9.24
CA LEU A 231 14.04 2.13 -10.04
C LEU A 231 13.84 1.09 -11.16
N GLN A 232 14.92 0.65 -11.81
CA GLN A 232 14.85 -0.42 -12.82
C GLN A 232 14.38 -1.74 -12.22
N LYS A 233 14.85 -2.09 -11.02
CA LYS A 233 14.38 -3.27 -10.30
C LYS A 233 12.92 -3.11 -9.87
N LEU A 234 12.54 -1.93 -9.37
CA LEU A 234 11.17 -1.63 -8.96
C LEU A 234 10.18 -1.76 -10.13
N ALA A 235 10.56 -1.30 -11.31
CA ALA A 235 9.74 -1.42 -12.52
C ALA A 235 9.48 -2.88 -12.95
N GLN A 236 10.36 -3.80 -12.57
CA GLN A 236 10.17 -5.24 -12.79
C GLN A 236 9.27 -5.87 -11.72
N LEU A 237 9.33 -5.40 -10.47
CA LEU A 237 8.58 -5.94 -9.36
C LEU A 237 7.13 -5.42 -9.31
N ASP A 238 6.93 -4.17 -9.64
CA ASP A 238 5.63 -3.49 -9.57
C ASP A 238 5.20 -3.02 -10.96
N SER A 239 4.53 -3.91 -11.68
CA SER A 239 4.03 -3.64 -13.04
C SER A 239 2.85 -2.67 -13.07
N GLU A 240 2.10 -2.53 -11.99
CA GLU A 240 0.87 -1.73 -11.90
C GLU A 240 1.11 -0.33 -11.34
N ILE A 241 2.32 -0.03 -10.90
CA ILE A 241 2.68 1.23 -10.22
C ILE A 241 1.74 1.48 -9.03
N LEU A 242 1.84 0.62 -8.03
CA LEU A 242 1.08 0.75 -6.79
C LEU A 242 1.37 2.09 -6.08
N PRO A 243 0.49 2.54 -5.18
CA PRO A 243 0.64 3.85 -4.54
C PRO A 243 2.03 4.15 -3.96
N PRO A 244 2.75 3.23 -3.30
CA PRO A 244 4.11 3.50 -2.82
C PRO A 244 5.10 3.80 -3.95
N THR A 245 5.04 3.05 -5.05
CA THR A 245 5.86 3.28 -6.25
C THR A 245 5.55 4.62 -6.89
N HIS A 246 4.27 4.95 -7.05
CA HIS A 246 3.85 6.24 -7.59
C HIS A 246 4.36 7.42 -6.74
N LEU A 247 4.25 7.33 -5.42
CA LEU A 247 4.77 8.35 -4.50
C LEU A 247 6.30 8.47 -4.59
N THR A 248 7.01 7.37 -4.76
CA THR A 248 8.47 7.33 -4.93
C THR A 248 8.89 8.07 -6.20
N LEU A 249 8.28 7.74 -7.33
CA LEU A 249 8.57 8.40 -8.61
C LEU A 249 8.28 9.90 -8.56
N ARG A 250 7.16 10.28 -7.94
CA ARG A 250 6.80 11.68 -7.73
C ARG A 250 7.81 12.40 -6.84
N LEU A 251 8.22 11.80 -5.72
CA LEU A 251 9.19 12.39 -4.80
C LEU A 251 10.54 12.59 -5.48
N ILE A 252 11.06 11.55 -6.15
CA ILE A 252 12.33 11.64 -6.87
C ILE A 252 12.20 12.64 -8.02
N GLY A 253 11.13 12.61 -8.79
CA GLY A 253 10.90 13.55 -9.90
C GLY A 253 10.83 15.01 -9.47
N GLN A 254 10.29 15.30 -8.29
CA GLN A 254 10.24 16.66 -7.73
C GLN A 254 11.59 17.14 -7.18
N ARG A 255 12.36 16.24 -6.59
CA ARG A 255 13.64 16.58 -5.94
C ARG A 255 14.84 16.45 -6.86
N ARG A 256 14.83 15.44 -7.73
CA ARG A 256 15.94 15.01 -8.56
C ARG A 256 15.44 14.55 -9.95
N PRO A 257 14.86 15.46 -10.75
CA PRO A 257 14.26 15.13 -12.05
C PRO A 257 15.25 14.46 -13.01
N GLU A 258 16.55 14.76 -12.87
CA GLU A 258 17.60 14.14 -13.67
C GLU A 258 17.68 12.62 -13.46
N ILE A 259 17.34 12.09 -12.29
CA ILE A 259 17.32 10.64 -12.02
C ILE A 259 16.20 9.96 -12.80
N ILE A 260 15.02 10.55 -12.83
CA ILE A 260 13.87 10.02 -13.59
C ILE A 260 14.18 10.07 -15.09
N ASN A 261 14.76 11.17 -15.58
CA ASN A 261 15.17 11.27 -16.97
C ASN A 261 16.21 10.21 -17.35
N ARG A 262 17.18 9.98 -16.46
CA ARG A 262 18.22 8.97 -16.65
C ARG A 262 17.64 7.55 -16.59
N PHE A 263 16.73 7.28 -15.67
CA PHE A 263 16.02 6.00 -15.58
C PHE A 263 15.35 5.65 -16.91
N PHE A 264 14.59 6.58 -17.51
CA PHE A 264 13.94 6.35 -18.79
C PHE A 264 14.92 6.28 -19.97
N ALA A 265 16.05 6.99 -19.90
CA ALA A 265 17.08 6.92 -20.94
C ALA A 265 17.86 5.60 -20.96
N GLU A 266 18.10 5.02 -19.77
CA GLU A 266 18.91 3.81 -19.59
C GLU A 266 18.07 2.52 -19.52
N THR A 267 16.72 2.64 -19.50
CA THR A 267 15.81 1.50 -19.36
C THR A 267 15.10 1.19 -20.67
N ASP A 268 15.13 -0.06 -21.12
CA ASP A 268 14.30 -0.52 -22.24
C ASP A 268 12.84 -0.68 -21.79
N THR A 269 12.13 0.43 -21.72
CA THR A 269 10.73 0.48 -21.26
C THR A 269 9.78 -0.27 -22.19
N SER A 270 10.17 -0.61 -23.42
CA SER A 270 9.35 -1.43 -24.32
C SER A 270 9.11 -2.85 -23.77
N LYS A 271 9.85 -3.26 -22.74
CA LYS A 271 9.70 -4.53 -22.01
C LYS A 271 8.92 -4.40 -20.71
N LEU A 272 8.62 -3.19 -20.30
CA LEU A 272 7.84 -2.91 -19.10
C LEU A 272 6.34 -2.93 -19.42
N SER A 273 5.53 -2.87 -18.39
CA SER A 273 4.08 -2.80 -18.55
C SER A 273 3.63 -1.51 -19.24
N PRO A 274 2.42 -1.47 -19.81
CA PRO A 274 1.88 -0.26 -20.44
C PRO A 274 1.89 0.97 -19.53
N VAL A 275 1.65 0.79 -18.23
CA VAL A 275 1.62 1.89 -17.26
C VAL A 275 2.99 2.58 -17.15
N TRP A 276 4.08 1.83 -17.14
CA TRP A 276 5.44 2.39 -17.17
C TRP A 276 5.78 3.08 -18.48
N GLN A 277 5.24 2.57 -19.60
CA GLN A 277 5.40 3.19 -20.91
C GLN A 277 4.67 4.54 -21.00
N GLU A 278 3.45 4.60 -20.45
CA GLU A 278 2.69 5.86 -20.33
C GLU A 278 3.44 6.89 -19.48
N LEU A 279 4.01 6.47 -18.36
CA LEU A 279 4.80 7.33 -17.50
C LEU A 279 6.04 7.91 -18.22
N GLN A 280 6.67 7.15 -19.09
CA GLN A 280 7.77 7.66 -19.93
C GLN A 280 7.29 8.77 -20.87
N ILE A 281 6.14 8.59 -21.48
CA ILE A 281 5.55 9.61 -22.36
C ILE A 281 5.29 10.90 -21.58
N GLU A 282 4.68 10.78 -20.39
CA GLU A 282 4.44 11.91 -19.51
C GLU A 282 5.75 12.62 -19.10
N ALA A 283 6.77 11.86 -18.72
CA ALA A 283 8.08 12.40 -18.36
C ALA A 283 8.75 13.15 -19.52
N LEU A 284 8.67 12.63 -20.74
CA LEU A 284 9.19 13.29 -21.94
C LEU A 284 8.42 14.58 -22.24
N ILE A 285 7.10 14.57 -22.10
CA ILE A 285 6.27 15.77 -22.29
C ILE A 285 6.62 16.83 -21.23
N TYR A 286 6.80 16.42 -19.98
CA TYR A 286 7.14 17.35 -18.89
C TYR A 286 8.55 17.96 -19.06
N ALA A 287 9.47 17.21 -19.64
CA ALA A 287 10.80 17.69 -20.02
C ALA A 287 10.82 18.55 -21.31
N ASP A 288 9.66 18.87 -21.88
CA ASP A 288 9.47 19.55 -23.18
C ASP A 288 10.09 18.82 -24.38
N LYS A 289 10.36 17.51 -24.24
CA LYS A 289 10.90 16.64 -25.29
C LYS A 289 9.80 16.00 -26.13
N LYS A 290 8.91 16.84 -26.66
CA LYS A 290 7.68 16.42 -27.34
C LYS A 290 7.94 15.57 -28.58
N ASP A 291 9.03 15.81 -29.29
CA ASP A 291 9.39 15.02 -30.48
C ASP A 291 9.87 13.60 -30.11
N GLU A 292 10.65 13.48 -29.01
CA GLU A 292 11.04 12.18 -28.47
C GLU A 292 9.79 11.40 -27.97
N ALA A 293 8.86 12.07 -27.29
CA ALA A 293 7.60 11.47 -26.85
C ALA A 293 6.76 10.97 -28.03
N GLN A 294 6.67 11.75 -29.11
CA GLN A 294 5.95 11.35 -30.32
C GLN A 294 6.58 10.13 -30.99
N ALA A 295 7.91 10.12 -31.12
CA ALA A 295 8.63 8.99 -31.70
C ALA A 295 8.45 7.71 -30.85
N PHE A 296 8.42 7.86 -29.53
CA PHE A 296 8.17 6.75 -28.64
C PHE A 296 6.73 6.21 -28.75
N LEU A 297 5.73 7.10 -28.77
CA LEU A 297 4.33 6.74 -29.01
C LEU A 297 4.13 6.01 -30.35
N GLN A 298 4.77 6.46 -31.41
CA GLN A 298 4.71 5.78 -32.71
C GLN A 298 5.23 4.35 -32.63
N LYS A 299 6.38 4.13 -31.97
CA LYS A 299 6.92 2.77 -31.75
C LYS A 299 5.97 1.87 -30.95
N LEU A 300 5.27 2.43 -29.96
CA LEU A 300 4.27 1.67 -29.19
C LEU A 300 3.06 1.32 -30.05
N LEU A 301 2.57 2.27 -30.83
CA LEU A 301 1.42 2.08 -31.72
C LEU A 301 1.69 1.07 -32.85
N GLU A 302 2.96 0.95 -33.29
CA GLU A 302 3.36 -0.10 -34.24
C GLU A 302 3.28 -1.50 -33.63
N LYS A 303 3.56 -1.62 -32.31
CA LYS A 303 3.56 -2.91 -31.60
C LYS A 303 2.16 -3.28 -31.07
N GLN A 304 1.48 -2.31 -30.50
CA GLN A 304 0.19 -2.52 -29.80
C GLN A 304 -0.74 -1.34 -30.05
N PRO A 305 -1.40 -1.27 -31.22
CA PRO A 305 -2.32 -0.19 -31.50
C PRO A 305 -3.53 -0.28 -30.57
N ASN A 306 -3.76 0.75 -29.78
CA ASN A 306 -4.93 0.88 -28.93
C ASN A 306 -5.47 2.31 -28.90
N ALA A 307 -6.72 2.48 -28.48
CA ALA A 307 -7.41 3.75 -28.54
C ALA A 307 -6.79 4.80 -27.61
N ASP A 308 -6.32 4.43 -26.41
CA ASP A 308 -5.77 5.39 -25.46
C ASP A 308 -4.42 5.95 -25.95
N LEU A 309 -3.54 5.10 -26.52
CA LEU A 309 -2.29 5.55 -27.13
C LEU A 309 -2.55 6.47 -28.35
N TYR A 310 -3.59 6.18 -29.16
CA TYR A 310 -3.96 7.09 -30.24
C TYR A 310 -4.50 8.43 -29.72
N ILE A 311 -5.26 8.44 -28.62
CA ILE A 311 -5.72 9.69 -27.98
C ILE A 311 -4.52 10.47 -27.44
N GLN A 312 -3.56 9.81 -26.79
CA GLN A 312 -2.34 10.46 -26.31
C GLN A 312 -1.53 11.06 -27.47
N ALA A 313 -1.37 10.29 -28.58
CA ALA A 313 -0.66 10.78 -29.77
C ALA A 313 -1.36 12.02 -30.38
N ALA A 314 -2.70 12.03 -30.40
CA ALA A 314 -3.47 13.18 -30.87
C ALA A 314 -3.30 14.43 -29.97
N LEU A 315 -3.30 14.25 -28.66
CA LEU A 315 -3.07 15.34 -27.70
C LEU A 315 -1.65 15.89 -27.82
N LEU A 316 -0.66 15.01 -27.97
CA LEU A 316 0.74 15.40 -28.13
C LEU A 316 0.97 16.12 -29.47
N SER A 317 0.45 15.59 -30.58
CA SER A 317 0.46 16.23 -31.89
C SER A 317 -0.09 17.65 -31.82
N SER A 318 -1.23 17.81 -31.13
CA SER A 318 -1.84 19.11 -30.89
C SER A 318 -0.97 20.07 -30.09
N SER A 319 -0.31 19.57 -29.02
CA SER A 319 0.58 20.38 -28.17
C SER A 319 1.86 20.82 -28.89
N ARG A 320 2.27 20.09 -29.91
CA ARG A 320 3.39 20.39 -30.83
C ARG A 320 2.99 21.37 -31.93
N LYS A 321 1.70 21.77 -31.99
CA LYS A 321 1.14 22.57 -33.08
C LYS A 321 1.32 21.93 -34.46
N ALA A 322 1.27 20.60 -34.50
CA ALA A 322 1.30 19.84 -35.74
C ALA A 322 0.05 20.16 -36.60
N PRO A 323 0.08 19.86 -37.92
CA PRO A 323 -1.09 20.02 -38.79
C PRO A 323 -2.33 19.32 -38.20
N LEU A 324 -3.51 19.96 -38.37
CA LEU A 324 -4.79 19.41 -37.85
C LEU A 324 -5.03 17.99 -38.37
N GLU A 325 -4.65 17.72 -39.62
CA GLU A 325 -4.81 16.45 -40.30
C GLU A 325 -4.13 15.32 -39.54
N GLU A 326 -2.93 15.54 -38.99
CA GLU A 326 -2.19 14.55 -38.17
C GLU A 326 -2.97 14.22 -36.90
N THR A 327 -3.43 15.26 -36.18
CA THR A 327 -4.25 15.07 -34.94
C THR A 327 -5.54 14.33 -35.26
N MET A 328 -6.20 14.65 -36.37
CA MET A 328 -7.46 14.03 -36.77
C MET A 328 -7.29 12.58 -37.22
N ASP A 329 -6.15 12.22 -37.83
CA ASP A 329 -5.83 10.84 -38.19
C ASP A 329 -5.72 9.97 -36.90
N TYR A 330 -5.01 10.43 -35.90
CA TYR A 330 -4.92 9.73 -34.61
C TYR A 330 -6.32 9.58 -33.94
N LEU A 331 -7.13 10.65 -33.92
CA LEU A 331 -8.47 10.61 -33.31
C LEU A 331 -9.42 9.69 -34.10
N THR A 332 -9.29 9.63 -35.41
CA THR A 332 -10.05 8.71 -36.25
C THR A 332 -9.69 7.25 -35.94
N LYS A 333 -8.41 6.96 -35.77
CA LYS A 333 -7.92 5.64 -35.34
C LYS A 333 -8.39 5.29 -33.95
N ALA A 334 -8.30 6.23 -32.99
CA ALA A 334 -8.81 6.06 -31.64
C ALA A 334 -10.30 5.73 -31.64
N TYR A 335 -11.11 6.43 -32.43
CA TYR A 335 -12.54 6.16 -32.59
C TYR A 335 -12.82 4.77 -33.17
N ARG A 336 -11.99 4.34 -34.15
CA ARG A 336 -12.17 3.02 -34.80
C ARG A 336 -11.90 1.85 -33.86
N TYR A 337 -10.89 1.97 -33.02
CA TYR A 337 -10.40 0.87 -32.17
C TYR A 337 -10.92 0.92 -30.73
N GLY A 338 -11.58 2.02 -30.33
CA GLY A 338 -11.96 2.25 -28.95
C GLY A 338 -13.31 1.63 -28.55
N THR A 339 -13.46 1.49 -27.25
CA THR A 339 -14.76 1.25 -26.59
C THR A 339 -15.67 2.47 -26.77
N GLN A 340 -16.96 2.36 -26.49
CA GLN A 340 -17.90 3.48 -26.60
C GLN A 340 -17.46 4.71 -25.79
N GLU A 341 -16.84 4.50 -24.65
CA GLU A 341 -16.28 5.57 -23.84
C GLU A 341 -15.07 6.23 -24.52
N GLN A 342 -14.10 5.43 -24.98
CA GLN A 342 -12.93 5.91 -25.70
C GLN A 342 -13.30 6.60 -27.02
N GLN A 343 -14.30 6.08 -27.73
CA GLN A 343 -14.86 6.72 -28.92
C GLN A 343 -15.43 8.10 -28.60
N SER A 344 -16.20 8.21 -27.52
CA SER A 344 -16.77 9.50 -27.09
C SER A 344 -15.70 10.48 -26.66
N ARG A 345 -14.66 10.01 -25.96
CA ARG A 345 -13.49 10.81 -25.59
C ARG A 345 -12.73 11.34 -26.81
N ALA A 346 -12.46 10.48 -27.79
CA ALA A 346 -11.83 10.88 -29.04
C ALA A 346 -12.70 11.90 -29.81
N ALA A 347 -14.02 11.68 -29.83
CA ALA A 347 -14.96 12.58 -30.49
C ALA A 347 -15.04 13.97 -29.80
N VAL A 348 -14.98 14.05 -28.47
CA VAL A 348 -14.88 15.32 -27.75
C VAL A 348 -13.66 16.11 -28.19
N ILE A 349 -12.48 15.46 -28.17
CA ILE A 349 -11.23 16.11 -28.59
C ILE A 349 -11.29 16.53 -30.06
N ALA A 350 -11.81 15.68 -30.94
CA ALA A 350 -11.95 15.99 -32.36
C ALA A 350 -12.89 17.18 -32.61
N THR A 351 -13.98 17.28 -31.82
CA THR A 351 -14.90 18.43 -31.86
C THR A 351 -14.20 19.71 -31.49
N LEU A 352 -13.44 19.71 -30.38
CA LEU A 352 -12.67 20.88 -29.93
C LEU A 352 -11.66 21.32 -30.99
N ARG A 353 -10.87 20.36 -31.52
CA ARG A 353 -9.82 20.71 -32.50
C ARG A 353 -10.37 21.25 -33.81
N ASN A 354 -11.48 20.71 -34.30
CA ASN A 354 -12.13 21.28 -35.45
C ASN A 354 -12.76 22.65 -35.17
N GLY A 355 -13.36 22.82 -33.99
CA GLY A 355 -13.89 24.14 -33.54
C GLY A 355 -12.81 25.22 -33.48
N ASP A 356 -11.67 24.93 -32.78
CA ASP A 356 -10.51 25.84 -32.69
C ASP A 356 -10.00 26.27 -34.07
N ASN A 357 -10.12 25.41 -35.06
CA ASN A 357 -9.72 25.65 -36.46
C ASN A 357 -10.86 26.17 -37.33
N LYS A 358 -12.00 26.57 -36.72
CA LYS A 358 -13.20 27.11 -37.39
C LYS A 358 -13.83 26.17 -38.43
N LYS A 359 -13.53 24.87 -38.35
CA LYS A 359 -14.15 23.81 -39.17
C LYS A 359 -15.45 23.36 -38.49
N PHE A 360 -16.45 24.24 -38.42
CA PHE A 360 -17.65 24.02 -37.61
C PHE A 360 -18.52 22.86 -38.10
N ALA A 361 -18.56 22.60 -39.41
CA ALA A 361 -19.30 21.45 -39.96
C ALA A 361 -18.72 20.13 -39.47
N GLU A 362 -17.43 19.95 -39.61
CA GLU A 362 -16.69 18.78 -39.16
C GLU A 362 -16.75 18.64 -37.63
N ALA A 363 -16.66 19.75 -36.90
CA ALA A 363 -16.83 19.74 -35.43
C ALA A 363 -18.19 19.20 -35.02
N ARG A 364 -19.27 19.58 -35.71
CA ARG A 364 -20.63 19.05 -35.44
C ARG A 364 -20.75 17.58 -35.78
N GLU A 365 -20.16 17.12 -36.86
CA GLU A 365 -20.15 15.71 -37.21
C GLU A 365 -19.48 14.88 -36.10
N TRP A 366 -18.36 15.34 -35.57
CA TRP A 366 -17.68 14.69 -34.45
C TRP A 366 -18.50 14.79 -33.14
N ALA A 367 -19.10 15.93 -32.83
CA ALA A 367 -19.99 16.07 -31.67
C ALA A 367 -21.17 15.07 -31.72
N ASN A 368 -21.71 14.78 -32.91
CA ASN A 368 -22.79 13.82 -33.06
C ASN A 368 -22.33 12.36 -32.80
N LYS A 369 -21.05 12.06 -32.92
CA LYS A 369 -20.47 10.76 -32.60
C LYS A 369 -20.29 10.52 -31.10
N ILE A 370 -20.48 11.53 -30.24
CA ILE A 370 -20.44 11.39 -28.79
C ILE A 370 -21.72 10.68 -28.33
N GLN A 371 -21.61 9.40 -27.91
CA GLN A 371 -22.76 8.56 -27.57
C GLN A 371 -22.74 8.04 -26.13
N ALA A 372 -21.57 7.96 -25.47
CA ALA A 372 -21.50 7.47 -24.11
C ALA A 372 -22.27 8.40 -23.15
N PRO A 373 -23.12 7.83 -22.25
CA PRO A 373 -23.98 8.62 -21.35
C PRO A 373 -23.21 9.62 -20.49
N ASP A 374 -22.03 9.25 -20.04
CA ASP A 374 -21.16 10.07 -19.19
C ASP A 374 -20.63 11.34 -19.88
N PHE A 375 -20.67 11.37 -21.22
CA PHE A 375 -20.23 12.51 -22.04
C PHE A 375 -21.40 13.38 -22.55
N ARG A 376 -22.63 13.13 -22.05
CA ARG A 376 -23.80 13.89 -22.50
C ARG A 376 -23.71 15.36 -22.14
N PHE A 377 -23.19 15.69 -20.97
CA PHE A 377 -22.95 17.05 -20.53
C PHE A 377 -21.91 17.73 -21.44
N ASP A 378 -20.77 17.07 -21.64
CA ASP A 378 -19.68 17.59 -22.48
C ASP A 378 -20.15 17.87 -23.92
N LYS A 379 -20.92 16.94 -24.52
CA LYS A 379 -21.54 17.14 -25.82
C LYS A 379 -22.40 18.40 -25.87
N THR A 380 -23.22 18.61 -24.83
CA THR A 380 -24.13 19.76 -24.78
C THR A 380 -23.34 21.07 -24.64
N VAL A 381 -22.30 21.10 -23.82
CA VAL A 381 -21.41 22.28 -23.67
C VAL A 381 -20.69 22.58 -25.00
N LEU A 382 -20.13 21.55 -25.65
CA LEU A 382 -19.49 21.70 -26.97
C LEU A 382 -20.41 22.28 -28.02
N MET A 383 -21.65 21.78 -28.09
CA MET A 383 -22.64 22.31 -29.02
C MET A 383 -23.02 23.78 -28.71
N ALA A 384 -23.06 24.13 -27.44
CA ALA A 384 -23.26 25.51 -27.03
C ALA A 384 -22.11 26.42 -27.50
N SER A 385 -20.86 25.98 -27.25
CA SER A 385 -19.66 26.72 -27.68
C SER A 385 -19.61 26.89 -29.19
N LEU A 386 -19.81 25.84 -29.97
CA LEU A 386 -19.86 25.91 -31.44
C LEU A 386 -20.93 26.87 -31.93
N ASN A 387 -22.11 26.89 -31.31
CA ASN A 387 -23.19 27.80 -31.65
C ASN A 387 -22.84 29.25 -31.34
N LEU A 388 -22.13 29.52 -30.24
CA LEU A 388 -21.64 30.86 -29.88
C LEU A 388 -20.64 31.39 -30.91
N GLU A 389 -19.66 30.58 -31.28
CA GLU A 389 -18.63 30.98 -32.23
C GLU A 389 -19.17 31.21 -33.63
N GLU A 390 -20.24 30.51 -34.00
CA GLU A 390 -20.96 30.77 -35.26
C GLU A 390 -21.96 31.91 -35.19
N GLY A 391 -22.09 32.59 -34.02
CA GLY A 391 -23.07 33.66 -33.84
C GLY A 391 -24.51 33.22 -33.74
N LYS A 392 -24.77 31.91 -33.48
CA LYS A 392 -26.09 31.32 -33.35
C LYS A 392 -26.63 31.40 -31.92
N TRP A 393 -26.76 32.62 -31.41
CA TRP A 393 -27.02 32.94 -29.98
C TRP A 393 -28.26 32.25 -29.40
N ARG A 394 -29.35 32.14 -30.19
CA ARG A 394 -30.58 31.45 -29.70
C ARG A 394 -30.36 29.96 -29.48
N GLN A 395 -29.59 29.35 -30.37
CA GLN A 395 -29.28 27.90 -30.25
C GLN A 395 -28.29 27.68 -29.09
N ALA A 396 -27.30 28.54 -28.97
CA ALA A 396 -26.37 28.47 -27.84
C ALA A 396 -27.10 28.56 -26.49
N ALA A 397 -28.00 29.56 -26.33
CA ALA A 397 -28.79 29.72 -25.12
C ALA A 397 -29.65 28.48 -24.79
N ALA A 398 -30.22 27.83 -25.82
CA ALA A 398 -30.98 26.60 -25.63
C ALA A 398 -30.10 25.45 -25.11
N GLU A 399 -28.88 25.27 -25.67
CA GLU A 399 -27.93 24.23 -25.21
C GLU A 399 -27.42 24.54 -23.81
N ILE A 400 -27.12 25.77 -23.46
CA ILE A 400 -26.72 26.19 -22.11
C ILE A 400 -27.83 25.86 -21.10
N LYS A 401 -29.10 26.14 -21.45
CA LYS A 401 -30.25 25.81 -20.61
C LYS A 401 -30.35 24.26 -20.41
N ARG A 402 -30.10 23.49 -21.46
CA ARG A 402 -30.06 22.01 -21.36
C ARG A 402 -28.91 21.53 -20.46
N ALA A 403 -27.73 22.07 -20.63
CA ALA A 403 -26.57 21.71 -19.80
C ALA A 403 -26.84 22.03 -18.33
N ARG A 404 -27.45 23.19 -18.00
CA ARG A 404 -27.84 23.51 -16.62
C ARG A 404 -28.90 22.59 -16.02
N ALA A 405 -29.79 22.03 -16.84
CA ALA A 405 -30.80 21.10 -16.40
C ALA A 405 -30.23 19.66 -16.19
N MET A 406 -29.06 19.39 -16.72
CA MET A 406 -28.34 18.15 -16.44
C MET A 406 -27.68 18.30 -15.08
N THR A 407 -27.92 17.35 -14.15
CA THR A 407 -27.21 17.32 -12.88
C THR A 407 -25.72 17.26 -13.16
N SER A 408 -24.99 18.32 -12.83
CA SER A 408 -23.66 18.71 -13.28
C SER A 408 -22.50 17.76 -12.98
N ARG A 409 -22.78 16.58 -12.42
CA ARG A 409 -21.76 15.63 -11.97
C ARG A 409 -21.39 14.54 -13.00
N GLN A 410 -21.86 14.66 -14.22
CA GLN A 410 -21.67 13.63 -15.26
C GLN A 410 -20.70 14.03 -16.39
N GLY A 411 -20.21 15.26 -16.41
CA GLY A 411 -19.21 15.71 -17.38
C GLY A 411 -17.82 15.23 -17.01
N ARG A 412 -17.06 14.76 -17.97
CA ARG A 412 -15.66 14.30 -17.75
C ARG A 412 -14.62 15.33 -18.18
N PHE A 413 -14.96 16.25 -19.05
CA PHE A 413 -14.07 17.26 -19.58
C PHE A 413 -14.46 18.69 -19.17
N PHE A 414 -15.74 18.92 -18.88
CA PHE A 414 -16.28 20.24 -18.59
C PHE A 414 -17.00 20.21 -17.25
N ASP A 415 -16.85 21.26 -16.52
CA ASP A 415 -17.52 21.54 -15.25
C ASP A 415 -18.40 22.80 -15.35
N GLU A 416 -19.01 23.19 -14.23
CA GLU A 416 -19.83 24.41 -14.17
C GLU A 416 -19.04 25.68 -14.52
N ASN A 417 -17.72 25.70 -14.27
CA ASN A 417 -16.86 26.84 -14.60
C ASN A 417 -16.73 27.01 -16.11
N HIS A 418 -16.59 25.91 -16.87
CA HIS A 418 -16.64 25.96 -18.33
C HIS A 418 -17.97 26.44 -18.86
N LEU A 419 -19.08 26.02 -18.24
CA LEU A 419 -20.41 26.46 -18.61
C LEU A 419 -20.56 27.97 -18.35
N LEU A 420 -20.00 28.53 -17.29
CA LEU A 420 -19.98 29.96 -17.00
C LEU A 420 -19.13 30.73 -18.02
N GLN A 421 -17.97 30.18 -18.42
CA GLN A 421 -17.12 30.81 -19.47
C GLN A 421 -17.82 30.89 -20.82
N VAL A 422 -18.65 29.91 -21.17
CA VAL A 422 -19.45 29.91 -22.42
C VAL A 422 -20.62 30.93 -22.36
N GLN A 423 -20.99 31.42 -21.18
CA GLN A 423 -22.08 32.36 -20.98
C GLN A 423 -21.63 33.85 -21.02
N LEU A 424 -20.35 34.11 -20.69
CA LEU A 424 -19.75 35.44 -20.72
C LEU A 424 -19.37 35.89 -22.13
#